data_c770db2bcfce6f773e6c72ad2a1e2a5a
#
_entry.id   c770db2bcfce6f773e6c72ad2a1e2a5a
#
_cell.length_a   1.000
_cell.length_b   1.000
_cell.length_c   1.000
_cell.angle_alpha   90.00
_cell.angle_beta   90.00
_cell.angle_gamma   90.00
#
_symmetry.space_group_name_H-M   'P 1'
#
loop_
_entity.id
_entity.type
_entity.pdbx_description
1 polymer ?
#
loop_
_entity_poly.entity_id
_entity_poly.type
_entity_poly.pdbx_seq_one_letter_code
_entity_poly.pdbx_strand_id
1 'polypeptide(L)'
;MAIYRSDQAVVTFASEAALGGYRESGWSNGTSSGSGTLAAAANAGDRSFSSATAVTAGTYGAIGTVGSGATMQEVEIRRVISKSEQGTNDTYYVDAPLAYYHASGQTVKTVTAVTDNDNDKQITYIPGVYDTVTVPDFTPTIEPRYYLGTASKRNFTAAYKGTQAYSGSVPSFILLNGWPLRFPIGRINTIMSGTTDTATALDGAHKKGDYFLQLDSGTSGNVAQHDYVQIGATSTAEVVRIISAVQSHKVRISDPLRFDHDDDAAVTPMNGATGAVNYFTHTIHEENVLDSISMNVHMRDSGETAANDFDRRFYGGKVGAATLSAEEGGLLVMGWDTIPFMGGIHNQKLDSNFSGSEALPFFSHFQKIESDNIGSRTGASSALAYPTQEPYYFSQGTVSLFGQTFARIRNFSLSINNNVEPRYYIERRGDSRQRGPNDLVEMRREYTMSATVTLPDSEASLTGTTPSLFKELLLEGDYGLADGTGSGMKGFAIQLVFNKGEIMTGVNGAAISNVDHKITIDIPTDNVVGGMDVAAATGLNNQGAYLTEAPHPIDGSNPFEVAASFLFRNMGITIVDNQPLYP
;
A
#
# COMPACT_ATOMS: atom_id res chain seq x y z
N MET A 1 31.49 -11.22 16.18
CA MET A 1 31.29 -10.73 14.81
C MET A 1 29.82 -10.98 14.49
N ALA A 2 29.06 -9.92 14.22
CA ALA A 2 27.65 -10.06 13.83
C ALA A 2 27.58 -10.80 12.49
N ILE A 3 26.73 -11.81 12.41
CA ILE A 3 26.47 -12.56 11.17
C ILE A 3 24.99 -12.41 10.88
N TYR A 4 24.67 -11.79 9.75
CA TYR A 4 23.29 -11.64 9.28
C TYR A 4 22.93 -12.82 8.40
N ARG A 5 21.78 -13.42 8.66
CA ARG A 5 21.26 -14.53 7.88
C ARG A 5 19.99 -14.12 7.17
N SER A 6 19.83 -14.52 5.93
CA SER A 6 18.66 -14.19 5.13
C SER A 6 17.36 -14.80 5.69
N ASP A 7 17.44 -15.94 6.35
CA ASP A 7 16.32 -16.60 7.02
C ASP A 7 15.85 -15.90 8.30
N GLN A 8 16.60 -14.90 8.76
CA GLN A 8 16.27 -14.04 9.90
C GLN A 8 15.88 -12.62 9.48
N ALA A 9 15.86 -12.36 8.17
CA ALA A 9 15.40 -11.08 7.65
C ALA A 9 13.86 -11.05 7.57
N VAL A 10 13.28 -9.92 7.96
CA VAL A 10 11.84 -9.68 7.85
C VAL A 10 11.63 -8.45 6.99
N VAL A 11 10.75 -8.59 5.99
CA VAL A 11 10.36 -7.48 5.13
C VAL A 11 8.90 -7.19 5.34
N THR A 12 8.59 -5.94 5.62
CA THR A 12 7.23 -5.48 5.86
C THR A 12 6.94 -4.20 5.10
N PHE A 13 5.68 -3.89 4.92
CA PHE A 13 5.21 -2.74 4.19
C PHE A 13 4.27 -1.90 5.04
N ALA A 14 4.22 -0.60 4.77
CA ALA A 14 3.30 0.32 5.41
C ALA A 14 2.81 1.37 4.41
N SER A 15 1.57 1.83 4.57
CA SER A 15 1.03 2.96 3.81
C SER A 15 1.70 4.27 4.20
N GLU A 16 1.77 5.20 3.26
CA GLU A 16 2.26 6.55 3.48
C GLU A 16 1.12 7.56 3.30
N ALA A 17 1.15 8.65 4.05
CA ALA A 17 0.18 9.73 3.92
C ALA A 17 0.35 10.54 2.63
N ALA A 18 1.60 10.68 2.21
CA ALA A 18 2.00 11.35 0.99
C ALA A 18 3.22 10.64 0.41
N LEU A 19 3.50 10.84 -0.87
CA LEU A 19 4.63 10.20 -1.55
C LEU A 19 5.96 10.46 -0.81
N GLY A 20 6.52 9.40 -0.23
CA GLY A 20 7.75 9.44 0.55
C GLY A 20 7.59 9.97 1.96
N GLY A 21 6.39 10.37 2.37
CA GLY A 21 6.06 10.79 3.74
C GLY A 21 5.81 9.60 4.65
N TYR A 22 6.83 8.81 4.90
CA TYR A 22 6.72 7.69 5.82
C TYR A 22 6.53 8.19 7.26
N ARG A 23 5.69 7.49 8.02
CA ARG A 23 5.48 7.74 9.44
C ARG A 23 6.63 7.15 10.24
N GLU A 24 7.14 7.92 11.18
CA GLU A 24 8.01 7.40 12.21
C GLU A 24 7.20 6.91 13.40
N SER A 25 7.69 5.86 14.00
CA SER A 25 6.97 5.22 15.08
C SER A 25 7.42 5.75 16.44
N GLY A 26 6.46 5.96 17.32
CA GLY A 26 6.67 5.94 18.75
C GLY A 26 7.50 7.08 19.35
N TRP A 27 6.96 8.26 19.39
CA TRP A 27 7.63 9.39 19.99
C TRP A 27 7.17 9.68 21.41
N SER A 28 8.10 9.70 22.32
CA SER A 28 7.99 10.51 23.53
C SER A 28 8.99 11.66 23.46
N ASN A 29 8.77 12.68 24.28
CA ASN A 29 9.66 13.83 24.37
C ASN A 29 11.10 13.40 24.58
N GLY A 30 11.89 13.39 23.49
CA GLY A 30 13.33 13.26 23.59
C GLY A 30 13.94 14.49 24.27
N THR A 31 15.18 14.34 24.71
CA THR A 31 15.96 15.48 25.16
C THR A 31 16.15 16.41 23.96
N SER A 32 15.73 17.66 24.12
CA SER A 32 15.81 18.66 23.06
C SER A 32 16.61 19.86 23.51
N SER A 33 17.37 20.46 22.62
CA SER A 33 18.05 21.73 22.85
C SER A 33 17.42 22.80 21.93
N GLY A 34 17.16 23.95 22.49
CA GLY A 34 16.52 25.04 21.78
C GLY A 34 15.04 24.78 21.46
N SER A 35 14.27 25.80 21.32
CA SER A 35 12.90 25.73 20.84
C SER A 35 12.57 26.98 20.04
N GLY A 36 11.91 26.81 18.94
CA GLY A 36 11.33 27.86 18.12
C GLY A 36 10.01 27.39 17.57
N THR A 37 9.49 28.08 16.59
CA THR A 37 8.22 27.79 15.97
C THR A 37 8.35 27.77 14.45
N LEU A 38 7.50 27.02 13.80
CA LEU A 38 7.34 27.08 12.35
C LEU A 38 6.90 28.48 11.94
N ALA A 39 7.63 29.08 11.02
CA ALA A 39 7.32 30.39 10.46
C ALA A 39 6.15 30.37 9.48
N ALA A 40 5.96 29.24 8.80
CA ALA A 40 4.85 28.98 7.89
C ALA A 40 4.38 27.53 8.08
N ALA A 41 3.16 27.24 7.64
CA ALA A 41 2.66 25.86 7.61
C ALA A 41 3.54 25.02 6.69
N ALA A 42 3.74 23.75 7.06
CA ALA A 42 4.43 22.73 6.28
C ALA A 42 3.45 21.59 5.98
N ASN A 43 3.35 21.17 4.72
CA ASN A 43 2.40 20.16 4.29
C ASN A 43 3.03 18.77 4.28
N ALA A 44 2.19 17.74 4.35
CA ALA A 44 2.62 16.39 4.04
C ALA A 44 3.20 16.34 2.62
N GLY A 45 4.34 15.69 2.48
CA GLY A 45 5.11 15.66 1.22
C GLY A 45 6.16 16.76 1.06
N ASP A 46 6.13 17.83 1.88
CA ASP A 46 7.15 18.87 1.84
C ASP A 46 8.52 18.32 2.27
N ARG A 47 9.58 18.76 1.57
CA ARG A 47 10.98 18.38 1.87
C ARG A 47 11.74 19.45 2.61
N SER A 48 11.05 20.46 3.08
CA SER A 48 11.63 21.56 3.85
C SER A 48 10.58 22.19 4.75
N PHE A 49 11.05 22.80 5.82
CA PHE A 49 10.25 23.66 6.70
C PHE A 49 11.00 24.93 7.05
N SER A 50 10.29 25.98 7.43
CA SER A 50 10.89 27.25 7.80
C SER A 50 10.69 27.52 9.30
N SER A 51 11.77 27.87 10.00
CA SER A 51 11.75 28.16 11.43
C SER A 51 12.83 29.15 11.83
N ALA A 52 12.56 29.95 12.86
CA ALA A 52 13.56 30.80 13.49
C ALA A 52 14.54 30.02 14.40
N THR A 53 14.28 28.75 14.64
CA THR A 53 15.11 27.93 15.51
C THR A 53 16.36 27.48 14.79
N ALA A 54 17.50 27.61 15.46
CA ALA A 54 18.77 27.09 14.96
C ALA A 54 18.84 25.56 15.10
N VAL A 55 18.31 24.83 14.11
CA VAL A 55 18.60 23.41 13.95
C VAL A 55 19.88 23.28 13.15
N THR A 56 20.82 22.49 13.64
CA THR A 56 22.11 22.30 12.96
C THR A 56 21.96 21.30 11.83
N ALA A 57 22.53 21.58 10.66
CA ALA A 57 22.59 20.60 9.58
C ALA A 57 23.37 19.35 10.01
N GLY A 58 22.85 18.19 9.65
CA GLY A 58 23.38 16.90 10.10
C GLY A 58 22.75 16.36 11.39
N THR A 59 21.94 17.15 12.09
CA THR A 59 21.20 16.73 13.29
C THR A 59 19.72 16.49 12.98
N TYR A 60 18.95 16.13 13.99
CA TYR A 60 17.51 15.89 13.88
C TYR A 60 16.71 17.09 14.36
N GLY A 61 15.72 17.47 13.59
CA GLY A 61 14.71 18.43 13.96
C GLY A 61 13.38 17.74 14.25
N ALA A 62 12.77 18.02 15.39
CA ALA A 62 11.41 17.63 15.70
C ALA A 62 10.46 18.79 15.41
N ILE A 63 9.37 18.51 14.71
CA ILE A 63 8.26 19.44 14.49
C ILE A 63 7.06 18.93 15.29
N GLY A 64 6.39 19.83 15.99
CA GLY A 64 5.31 19.47 16.91
C GLY A 64 5.81 19.15 18.33
N THR A 65 4.87 18.97 19.23
CA THR A 65 5.16 18.57 20.62
C THR A 65 4.19 17.48 21.03
N VAL A 66 4.70 16.49 21.76
CA VAL A 66 3.84 15.57 22.48
C VAL A 66 3.20 16.36 23.61
N GLY A 67 2.01 16.88 23.33
CA GLY A 67 1.16 17.50 24.33
C GLY A 67 0.24 16.49 24.98
N SER A 68 -0.49 16.92 25.99
CA SER A 68 -1.63 16.19 26.54
C SER A 68 -2.92 16.94 26.25
N GLY A 69 -3.97 16.21 25.93
CA GLY A 69 -5.27 16.81 25.67
C GLY A 69 -5.29 17.63 24.36
N ALA A 70 -5.94 18.78 24.39
CA ALA A 70 -6.08 19.68 23.24
C ALA A 70 -4.74 20.17 22.66
N THR A 71 -3.65 20.05 23.41
CA THR A 71 -2.31 20.44 22.95
C THR A 71 -1.55 19.31 22.26
N MET A 72 -2.16 18.14 22.10
CA MET A 72 -1.58 17.03 21.37
C MET A 72 -1.40 17.43 19.89
N GLN A 73 -0.17 17.31 19.41
CA GLN A 73 0.20 17.60 18.03
C GLN A 73 0.86 16.37 17.43
N GLU A 74 0.80 16.28 16.12
CA GLU A 74 1.66 15.35 15.39
C GLU A 74 3.11 15.74 15.65
N VAL A 75 3.91 14.76 16.11
CA VAL A 75 5.34 14.95 16.26
C VAL A 75 6.04 14.21 15.15
N GLU A 76 6.83 14.94 14.41
CA GLU A 76 7.61 14.38 13.32
C GLU A 76 9.06 14.74 13.49
N ILE A 77 9.93 13.76 13.31
CA ILE A 77 11.36 13.99 13.35
C ILE A 77 11.96 13.65 12.00
N ARG A 78 12.74 14.59 11.52
CA ARG A 78 13.50 14.44 10.29
C ARG A 78 14.93 14.86 10.51
N ARG A 79 15.82 14.19 9.79
CA ARG A 79 17.20 14.63 9.73
C ARG A 79 17.30 15.86 8.87
N VAL A 80 17.90 16.91 9.40
CA VAL A 80 18.19 18.12 8.65
C VAL A 80 19.47 17.94 7.87
N ILE A 81 19.40 17.89 6.56
CA ILE A 81 20.56 17.67 5.68
C ILE A 81 21.28 18.97 5.35
N SER A 82 20.53 20.07 5.23
CA SER A 82 21.09 21.40 5.02
C SER A 82 20.14 22.50 5.45
N LYS A 83 20.66 23.72 5.55
CA LYS A 83 19.83 24.90 5.78
C LYS A 83 20.19 26.02 4.81
N SER A 84 19.21 26.85 4.51
CA SER A 84 19.39 28.10 3.77
C SER A 84 19.01 29.25 4.66
N GLU A 85 19.95 30.14 4.93
CA GLU A 85 19.72 31.32 5.75
C GLU A 85 18.90 32.35 4.97
N GLN A 86 17.77 32.77 5.51
CA GLN A 86 16.85 33.73 4.90
C GLN A 86 16.45 34.84 5.89
N GLY A 87 17.43 35.45 6.51
CA GLY A 87 17.18 36.55 7.45
C GLY A 87 16.67 36.07 8.81
N THR A 88 15.39 36.33 9.14
CA THR A 88 14.83 36.02 10.46
C THR A 88 14.46 34.55 10.62
N ASN A 89 14.13 33.88 9.51
CA ASN A 89 13.75 32.48 9.48
C ASN A 89 14.63 31.73 8.49
N ASP A 90 15.17 30.61 8.94
CA ASP A 90 15.92 29.70 8.10
C ASP A 90 15.01 28.67 7.47
N THR A 91 15.33 28.23 6.25
CA THR A 91 14.67 27.07 5.62
C THR A 91 15.56 25.85 5.81
N TYR A 92 15.00 24.84 6.45
CA TYR A 92 15.65 23.57 6.74
C TYR A 92 15.19 22.50 5.74
N TYR A 93 16.13 21.87 5.08
CA TYR A 93 15.86 20.77 4.14
C TYR A 93 16.07 19.42 4.83
N VAL A 94 15.14 18.51 4.62
CA VAL A 94 15.09 17.23 5.31
C VAL A 94 15.40 16.06 4.38
N ASP A 95 15.84 14.97 4.96
CA ASP A 95 16.26 13.74 4.25
C ASP A 95 15.11 13.02 3.54
N ALA A 96 13.91 13.09 4.09
CA ALA A 96 12.71 12.52 3.52
C ALA A 96 11.54 13.50 3.64
N PRO A 97 10.52 13.41 2.77
CA PRO A 97 9.33 14.23 2.87
C PRO A 97 8.64 14.15 4.22
N LEU A 98 7.94 15.22 4.61
CA LEU A 98 7.13 15.25 5.81
C LEU A 98 5.92 14.31 5.65
N ALA A 99 5.61 13.57 6.70
CA ALA A 99 4.45 12.68 6.72
C ALA A 99 3.15 13.42 7.08
N TYR A 100 3.28 14.53 7.83
CA TYR A 100 2.13 15.23 8.40
C TYR A 100 2.03 16.67 7.93
N TYR A 101 0.82 17.21 8.04
CA TYR A 101 0.59 18.65 7.99
C TYR A 101 0.95 19.28 9.34
N HIS A 102 1.75 20.31 9.32
CA HIS A 102 2.13 21.09 10.48
C HIS A 102 1.69 22.54 10.31
N ALA A 103 0.84 23.01 11.19
CA ALA A 103 0.39 24.40 11.16
C ALA A 103 1.52 25.38 11.51
N SER A 104 1.45 26.61 10.97
CA SER A 104 2.33 27.69 11.40
C SER A 104 2.24 27.90 12.92
N GLY A 105 3.37 28.17 13.55
CA GLY A 105 3.46 28.35 15.00
C GLY A 105 3.68 27.08 15.81
N GLN A 106 3.64 25.89 15.19
CA GLN A 106 4.00 24.64 15.87
C GLN A 106 5.46 24.67 16.32
N THR A 107 5.74 24.03 17.43
CA THR A 107 7.09 24.02 18.03
C THR A 107 8.07 23.25 17.15
N VAL A 108 9.26 23.83 16.97
CA VAL A 108 10.41 23.17 16.33
C VAL A 108 11.53 23.06 17.34
N LYS A 109 12.13 21.88 17.48
CA LYS A 109 13.22 21.60 18.42
C LYS A 109 14.35 20.85 17.73
N THR A 110 15.58 21.07 18.18
CA THR A 110 16.70 20.16 17.88
C THR A 110 16.62 18.96 18.79
N VAL A 111 16.63 17.77 18.24
CA VAL A 111 16.56 16.52 19.00
C VAL A 111 17.95 16.01 19.27
N THR A 112 18.27 15.78 20.53
CA THR A 112 19.57 15.24 20.98
C THR A 112 19.46 13.80 21.47
N ALA A 113 18.27 13.38 21.93
CA ALA A 113 17.98 12.00 22.27
C ALA A 113 16.47 11.76 22.14
N VAL A 114 16.10 10.53 21.88
CA VAL A 114 14.70 10.12 21.70
C VAL A 114 14.41 8.98 22.66
N THR A 115 13.24 9.03 23.29
CA THR A 115 12.73 7.92 24.09
C THR A 115 11.62 7.24 23.31
N ASP A 116 11.70 5.95 23.21
CA ASP A 116 10.70 5.12 22.57
C ASP A 116 9.38 5.10 23.36
N ASN A 117 8.28 5.16 22.65
CA ASN A 117 6.95 4.90 23.19
C ASN A 117 6.33 3.72 22.44
N ASP A 118 6.41 2.54 23.04
CA ASP A 118 5.94 1.29 22.45
C ASP A 118 4.47 1.29 21.99
N ASN A 119 3.67 2.20 22.52
CA ASN A 119 2.24 2.23 22.22
C ASN A 119 1.90 2.91 20.90
N ASP A 120 2.81 3.70 20.36
CA ASP A 120 2.56 4.54 19.17
C ASP A 120 3.34 4.08 17.93
N LYS A 121 3.79 2.83 17.91
CA LYS A 121 4.55 2.29 16.77
C LYS A 121 3.70 2.20 15.50
N GLN A 122 4.31 2.50 14.38
CA GLN A 122 3.68 2.29 13.09
C GLN A 122 3.36 0.80 12.90
N ILE A 123 2.15 0.51 12.48
CA ILE A 123 1.77 -0.84 12.07
C ILE A 123 2.36 -1.11 10.70
N THR A 124 3.00 -2.26 10.56
CA THR A 124 3.55 -2.74 9.30
C THR A 124 2.94 -4.10 8.95
N TYR A 125 2.89 -4.42 7.67
CA TYR A 125 2.13 -5.55 7.14
C TYR A 125 3.01 -6.45 6.29
N ILE A 126 2.70 -7.74 6.30
CA ILE A 126 3.30 -8.74 5.42
C ILE A 126 2.29 -9.03 4.29
N PRO A 127 2.67 -8.93 3.01
CA PRO A 127 1.72 -9.05 1.90
C PRO A 127 1.14 -10.47 1.74
N GLY A 128 1.78 -11.46 2.29
CA GLY A 128 1.41 -12.86 2.22
C GLY A 128 2.60 -13.75 2.56
N VAL A 129 2.51 -15.04 2.24
CA VAL A 129 3.65 -15.95 2.43
C VAL A 129 4.57 -15.85 1.21
N TYR A 130 5.79 -15.41 1.41
CA TYR A 130 6.80 -15.23 0.36
C TYR A 130 8.13 -15.86 0.75
N ASP A 131 8.86 -16.34 -0.25
CA ASP A 131 10.20 -16.92 -0.08
C ASP A 131 11.31 -15.96 -0.51
N THR A 132 10.99 -15.05 -1.40
CA THR A 132 11.99 -14.17 -2.02
C THR A 132 11.51 -12.72 -2.07
N VAL A 133 12.38 -11.81 -1.69
CA VAL A 133 12.18 -10.36 -1.83
C VAL A 133 13.44 -9.74 -2.40
N THR A 134 13.29 -8.93 -3.42
CA THR A 134 14.39 -8.11 -3.92
C THR A 134 14.38 -6.77 -3.19
N VAL A 135 15.39 -6.57 -2.37
CA VAL A 135 15.59 -5.31 -1.64
C VAL A 135 16.34 -4.33 -2.55
N PRO A 136 15.89 -3.07 -2.65
CA PRO A 136 16.60 -2.08 -3.46
C PRO A 136 18.05 -1.87 -3.02
N ASP A 137 18.92 -1.56 -3.98
CA ASP A 137 20.32 -1.24 -3.72
C ASP A 137 20.51 0.26 -3.50
N PHE A 138 21.46 0.60 -2.62
CA PHE A 138 21.91 1.98 -2.37
C PHE A 138 23.05 2.41 -3.30
N THR A 139 23.55 1.52 -4.13
CA THR A 139 24.73 1.79 -4.96
C THR A 139 24.39 2.73 -6.12
N PRO A 140 25.04 3.90 -6.22
CA PRO A 140 24.83 4.77 -7.36
C PRO A 140 25.44 4.17 -8.63
N THR A 141 24.86 4.50 -9.77
CA THR A 141 25.48 4.20 -11.06
C THR A 141 26.87 4.81 -11.13
N ILE A 142 27.85 4.05 -11.56
CA ILE A 142 29.21 4.54 -11.77
C ILE A 142 29.41 4.82 -13.25
N GLU A 143 29.75 6.07 -13.58
CA GLU A 143 30.03 6.50 -14.94
C GLU A 143 31.55 6.61 -15.16
N PRO A 144 32.17 5.65 -15.86
CA PRO A 144 33.57 5.75 -16.22
C PRO A 144 33.79 6.81 -17.31
N ARG A 145 34.85 7.60 -17.20
CA ARG A 145 35.26 8.61 -18.18
C ARG A 145 36.69 8.32 -18.68
N TYR A 146 36.80 8.49 -19.98
CA TYR A 146 38.09 8.31 -20.70
C TYR A 146 38.51 9.66 -21.25
N TYR A 147 39.67 10.15 -20.84
CA TYR A 147 40.21 11.41 -21.35
C TYR A 147 41.19 11.15 -22.48
N LEU A 148 41.04 11.93 -23.57
CA LEU A 148 42.03 11.93 -24.65
C LEU A 148 43.28 12.70 -24.22
N GLY A 149 44.48 12.18 -24.55
CA GLY A 149 45.73 12.87 -24.31
C GLY A 149 46.44 12.56 -23.00
N THR A 150 45.92 11.71 -22.16
CA THR A 150 46.67 11.16 -21.05
C THR A 150 47.53 10.01 -21.54
N ALA A 151 48.83 10.05 -21.19
CA ALA A 151 49.88 9.18 -21.70
C ALA A 151 49.72 7.69 -21.37
N SER A 152 48.58 7.19 -21.06
CA SER A 152 48.46 5.80 -20.69
C SER A 152 47.08 5.21 -20.83
N LYS A 153 47.08 4.13 -21.51
CA LYS A 153 46.30 2.93 -21.18
C LYS A 153 44.83 3.01 -21.57
N ARG A 154 44.35 1.91 -22.05
CA ARG A 154 42.96 1.62 -22.41
C ARG A 154 41.98 1.62 -21.21
N ASN A 155 42.43 2.07 -20.04
CA ASN A 155 41.65 2.10 -18.81
C ASN A 155 40.93 3.46 -18.64
N PHE A 156 39.80 3.48 -17.94
CA PHE A 156 39.14 4.76 -17.60
C PHE A 156 40.07 5.61 -16.71
N THR A 157 40.01 6.91 -16.90
CA THR A 157 40.83 7.88 -16.18
C THR A 157 40.15 8.39 -14.92
N ALA A 158 38.84 8.45 -14.93
CA ALA A 158 38.05 8.88 -13.79
C ALA A 158 36.70 8.14 -13.79
N ALA A 159 36.10 8.00 -12.61
CA ALA A 159 34.76 7.48 -12.44
C ALA A 159 33.95 8.45 -11.60
N TYR A 160 32.75 8.75 -12.06
CA TYR A 160 31.83 9.64 -11.38
C TYR A 160 30.59 8.85 -10.93
N LYS A 161 30.01 9.27 -9.82
CA LYS A 161 28.75 8.73 -9.35
C LYS A 161 27.61 9.36 -10.17
N GLY A 162 26.84 8.55 -10.84
CA GLY A 162 25.63 8.94 -11.54
C GLY A 162 24.39 8.98 -10.63
N THR A 163 23.23 8.84 -11.23
CA THR A 163 21.93 8.74 -10.51
C THR A 163 21.83 7.47 -9.70
N GLN A 164 20.99 7.51 -8.66
CA GLN A 164 20.60 6.33 -7.89
C GLN A 164 19.17 5.98 -8.25
N ALA A 165 18.93 4.74 -8.62
CA ALA A 165 17.61 4.19 -8.80
C ALA A 165 17.38 3.14 -7.71
N TYR A 166 16.23 3.24 -7.05
CA TYR A 166 15.83 2.28 -6.03
C TYR A 166 14.68 1.45 -6.60
N SER A 167 14.90 0.17 -6.84
CA SER A 167 13.86 -0.73 -7.31
C SER A 167 13.87 -2.01 -6.50
N GLY A 168 12.73 -2.35 -5.94
CA GLY A 168 12.49 -3.58 -5.23
C GLY A 168 11.42 -4.42 -5.92
N SER A 169 11.23 -5.64 -5.42
CA SER A 169 10.12 -6.50 -5.84
C SER A 169 9.82 -7.58 -4.80
N VAL A 170 8.59 -8.05 -4.80
CA VAL A 170 8.15 -9.28 -4.14
C VAL A 170 7.57 -10.17 -5.23
N PRO A 171 8.41 -10.96 -5.93
CA PRO A 171 8.02 -11.56 -7.20
C PRO A 171 6.92 -12.61 -7.08
N SER A 172 6.77 -13.21 -5.90
CA SER A 172 5.73 -14.22 -5.66
C SER A 172 5.41 -14.32 -4.19
N PHE A 173 4.13 -14.23 -3.84
CA PHE A 173 3.61 -14.53 -2.51
C PHE A 173 2.21 -15.13 -2.59
N ILE A 174 1.92 -16.04 -1.68
CA ILE A 174 0.59 -16.63 -1.54
C ILE A 174 -0.34 -15.59 -0.96
N LEU A 175 -1.44 -15.31 -1.65
CA LEU A 175 -2.41 -14.32 -1.21
C LEU A 175 -3.29 -14.89 -0.10
N LEU A 176 -3.17 -14.32 1.10
CA LEU A 176 -3.95 -14.71 2.26
C LEU A 176 -5.16 -13.80 2.50
N ASN A 177 -5.04 -12.56 2.09
CA ASN A 177 -6.10 -11.56 2.10
C ASN A 177 -5.95 -10.62 0.91
N GLY A 178 -6.89 -9.73 0.69
CA GLY A 178 -6.91 -8.91 -0.53
C GLY A 178 -6.18 -7.57 -0.44
N TRP A 179 -5.63 -7.18 0.70
CA TRP A 179 -5.04 -5.85 0.82
C TRP A 179 -3.87 -5.56 -0.15
N PRO A 180 -3.04 -6.55 -0.56
CA PRO A 180 -1.97 -6.29 -1.50
C PRO A 180 -2.45 -5.87 -2.90
N LEU A 181 -3.69 -6.21 -3.26
CA LEU A 181 -4.29 -5.83 -4.54
C LEU A 181 -4.56 -4.33 -4.65
N ARG A 182 -4.64 -3.62 -3.53
CA ARG A 182 -4.90 -2.18 -3.52
C ARG A 182 -3.80 -1.39 -4.22
N PHE A 183 -2.54 -1.62 -3.87
CA PHE A 183 -1.43 -0.77 -4.29
C PHE A 183 -1.20 -0.71 -5.80
N PRO A 184 -1.37 -1.78 -6.58
CA PRO A 184 -1.29 -1.67 -8.04
C PRO A 184 -2.53 -1.09 -8.69
N ILE A 185 -3.67 -1.01 -8.00
CA ILE A 185 -4.95 -0.58 -8.58
C ILE A 185 -5.31 0.84 -8.14
N GLY A 186 -5.26 1.09 -6.82
CA GLY A 186 -5.55 2.43 -6.33
C GLY A 186 -6.28 2.44 -4.99
N ARG A 187 -7.49 3.00 -4.96
CA ARG A 187 -8.23 3.32 -3.76
C ARG A 187 -9.04 2.14 -3.24
N ILE A 188 -9.13 2.02 -1.92
CA ILE A 188 -9.98 1.04 -1.25
C ILE A 188 -10.93 1.74 -0.28
N ASN A 189 -12.19 1.38 -0.32
CA ASN A 189 -13.14 1.68 0.74
C ASN A 189 -13.52 0.41 1.50
N THR A 190 -13.80 0.56 2.78
CA THR A 190 -14.11 -0.56 3.67
C THR A 190 -15.40 -0.27 4.43
N ILE A 191 -16.36 -1.17 4.31
CA ILE A 191 -17.63 -1.10 5.02
C ILE A 191 -17.68 -2.23 6.04
N MET A 192 -17.91 -1.87 7.30
CA MET A 192 -18.12 -2.81 8.39
C MET A 192 -19.58 -3.27 8.40
N SER A 193 -19.76 -4.58 8.54
CA SER A 193 -21.09 -5.20 8.67
C SER A 193 -21.16 -5.99 9.97
N GLY A 194 -22.36 -6.07 10.55
CA GLY A 194 -22.59 -6.84 11.78
C GLY A 194 -22.91 -5.95 12.98
N THR A 195 -22.42 -6.34 14.16
CA THR A 195 -22.76 -5.67 15.42
C THR A 195 -21.81 -4.51 15.69
N THR A 196 -22.33 -3.32 15.90
CA THR A 196 -21.58 -2.09 16.20
C THR A 196 -21.87 -1.60 17.62
N ASP A 197 -20.94 -0.84 18.18
CA ASP A 197 -21.17 -0.06 19.40
C ASP A 197 -21.80 1.31 19.06
N THR A 198 -22.09 2.10 20.07
CA THR A 198 -22.68 3.43 19.91
C THR A 198 -21.70 4.33 19.15
N ALA A 199 -22.16 4.89 18.05
CA ALA A 199 -21.36 5.79 17.23
C ALA A 199 -21.08 7.13 17.94
N THR A 200 -19.98 7.75 17.56
CA THR A 200 -19.67 9.17 17.77
C THR A 200 -19.57 9.86 16.40
N ALA A 201 -19.17 11.12 16.37
CA ALA A 201 -18.96 11.86 15.14
C ALA A 201 -17.60 12.58 15.18
N LEU A 202 -17.14 13.02 14.02
CA LEU A 202 -15.99 13.90 13.91
C LEU A 202 -16.38 15.33 14.34
N ASP A 203 -15.47 16.01 15.04
CA ASP A 203 -15.55 17.43 15.34
C ASP A 203 -14.59 18.19 14.40
N GLY A 204 -15.15 18.70 13.32
CA GLY A 204 -14.42 19.31 12.22
C GLY A 204 -14.07 18.35 11.06
N ALA A 205 -13.83 18.95 9.90
CA ALA A 205 -13.47 18.20 8.71
C ALA A 205 -12.02 17.65 8.79
N HIS A 206 -11.85 16.43 8.34
CA HIS A 206 -10.55 15.74 8.25
C HIS A 206 -10.16 15.50 6.79
N LYS A 207 -8.86 15.52 6.54
CA LYS A 207 -8.32 15.37 5.20
C LYS A 207 -7.62 14.02 5.00
N LYS A 208 -7.60 13.55 3.76
CA LYS A 208 -6.76 12.43 3.34
C LYS A 208 -5.32 12.67 3.85
N GLY A 209 -4.76 11.66 4.51
CA GLY A 209 -3.42 11.73 5.10
C GLY A 209 -3.36 12.11 6.57
N ASP A 210 -4.48 12.48 7.18
CA ASP A 210 -4.50 12.74 8.63
C ASP A 210 -4.29 11.46 9.42
N TYR A 211 -3.53 11.56 10.53
CA TYR A 211 -3.30 10.46 11.48
C TYR A 211 -4.00 10.69 12.82
N PHE A 212 -4.77 11.74 12.93
CA PHE A 212 -5.56 12.07 14.10
C PHE A 212 -7.01 12.25 13.73
N LEU A 213 -7.87 11.91 14.67
CA LEU A 213 -9.28 12.26 14.62
C LEU A 213 -9.61 13.14 15.80
N GLN A 214 -10.31 14.23 15.55
CA GLN A 214 -10.99 15.02 16.57
C GLN A 214 -12.42 14.51 16.63
N LEU A 215 -12.88 14.10 17.82
CA LEU A 215 -14.19 13.53 18.05
C LEU A 215 -15.10 14.54 18.76
N ASP A 216 -16.40 14.45 18.52
CA ASP A 216 -17.39 15.26 19.20
C ASP A 216 -17.30 15.11 20.72
N SER A 217 -17.30 16.23 21.42
CA SER A 217 -17.10 16.31 22.86
C SER A 217 -18.13 15.56 23.69
N GLY A 218 -19.38 15.45 23.17
CA GLY A 218 -20.47 14.77 23.86
C GLY A 218 -20.39 13.25 23.84
N THR A 219 -19.73 12.69 22.84
CA THR A 219 -19.79 11.26 22.52
C THR A 219 -18.42 10.60 22.35
N SER A 220 -17.32 11.33 22.53
CA SER A 220 -15.95 10.80 22.38
C SER A 220 -15.64 9.62 23.31
N GLY A 221 -16.35 9.47 24.43
CA GLY A 221 -16.23 8.33 25.34
C GLY A 221 -16.72 6.99 24.79
N ASN A 222 -17.39 6.99 23.62
CA ASN A 222 -17.81 5.76 22.95
C ASN A 222 -16.67 5.05 22.22
N VAL A 223 -15.53 5.72 22.07
CA VAL A 223 -14.33 5.18 21.40
C VAL A 223 -13.23 5.00 22.41
N ALA A 224 -12.56 3.86 22.37
CA ALA A 224 -11.45 3.54 23.26
C ALA A 224 -10.17 3.21 22.46
N GLN A 225 -9.03 3.25 23.16
CA GLN A 225 -7.77 2.78 22.59
C GLN A 225 -7.90 1.29 22.17
N HIS A 226 -7.37 0.96 21.01
CA HIS A 226 -7.41 -0.34 20.34
C HIS A 226 -8.74 -0.70 19.67
N ASP A 227 -9.72 0.19 19.69
CA ASP A 227 -10.94 -0.02 18.91
C ASP A 227 -10.67 0.09 17.41
N TYR A 228 -11.39 -0.71 16.64
CA TYR A 228 -11.54 -0.52 15.21
C TYR A 228 -12.80 0.31 14.98
N VAL A 229 -12.66 1.36 14.22
CA VAL A 229 -13.77 2.28 13.93
C VAL A 229 -13.94 2.47 12.43
N GLN A 230 -15.18 2.43 11.98
CA GLN A 230 -15.52 2.88 10.64
C GLN A 230 -15.79 4.37 10.67
N ILE A 231 -15.17 5.11 9.74
CA ILE A 231 -15.40 6.54 9.52
C ILE A 231 -16.13 6.70 8.21
N GLY A 232 -17.14 7.54 8.20
CA GLY A 232 -17.93 7.81 7.00
C GLY A 232 -18.82 6.64 6.57
N ALA A 233 -19.39 6.76 5.38
CA ALA A 233 -20.33 5.80 4.82
C ALA A 233 -20.11 5.63 3.30
N THR A 234 -20.62 4.55 2.75
CA THR A 234 -20.62 4.25 1.31
C THR A 234 -19.23 4.26 0.67
N SER A 235 -19.01 5.05 -0.37
CA SER A 235 -17.79 5.07 -1.18
C SER A 235 -16.57 5.71 -0.49
N THR A 236 -16.77 6.43 0.61
CA THR A 236 -15.71 7.04 1.41
C THR A 236 -15.56 6.37 2.78
N ALA A 237 -16.26 5.25 3.01
CA ALA A 237 -16.12 4.52 4.25
C ALA A 237 -14.73 3.90 4.37
N GLU A 238 -14.11 4.09 5.51
CA GLU A 238 -12.83 3.44 5.84
C GLU A 238 -12.82 2.98 7.29
N VAL A 239 -12.07 1.93 7.56
CA VAL A 239 -11.87 1.39 8.91
C VAL A 239 -10.44 1.67 9.33
N VAL A 240 -10.28 2.24 10.52
CA VAL A 240 -9.00 2.51 11.14
C VAL A 240 -8.96 1.96 12.56
N ARG A 241 -7.78 1.76 13.10
CA ARG A 241 -7.60 1.37 14.49
C ARG A 241 -7.16 2.56 15.32
N ILE A 242 -7.78 2.73 16.47
CA ILE A 242 -7.37 3.73 17.46
C ILE A 242 -6.14 3.19 18.21
N ILE A 243 -5.02 3.90 18.11
CA ILE A 243 -3.76 3.48 18.74
C ILE A 243 -3.41 4.26 20.02
N SER A 244 -4.10 5.36 20.30
CA SER A 244 -3.90 6.13 21.53
C SER A 244 -5.15 6.17 22.39
N ALA A 245 -4.98 6.45 23.68
CA ALA A 245 -6.10 6.81 24.53
C ALA A 245 -6.74 8.13 24.05
N VAL A 246 -8.04 8.28 24.29
CA VAL A 246 -8.76 9.53 24.01
C VAL A 246 -8.25 10.61 24.95
N GLN A 247 -7.78 11.72 24.38
CA GLN A 247 -7.30 12.88 25.15
C GLN A 247 -7.94 14.15 24.59
N SER A 248 -8.78 14.80 25.39
CA SER A 248 -9.55 15.97 24.96
C SER A 248 -10.25 15.76 23.61
N HIS A 249 -10.94 14.62 23.50
CA HIS A 249 -11.68 14.23 22.30
C HIS A 249 -10.81 13.95 21.06
N LYS A 250 -9.48 13.90 21.20
CA LYS A 250 -8.55 13.62 20.12
C LYS A 250 -7.97 12.21 20.27
N VAL A 251 -7.85 11.49 19.15
CA VAL A 251 -7.27 10.14 19.07
C VAL A 251 -6.30 10.03 17.90
N ARG A 252 -5.31 9.16 18.03
CA ARG A 252 -4.41 8.77 16.95
C ARG A 252 -4.88 7.47 16.32
N ILE A 253 -4.68 7.35 15.02
CA ILE A 253 -5.06 6.18 14.23
C ILE A 253 -3.84 5.46 13.66
N SER A 254 -4.02 4.18 13.34
CA SER A 254 -2.94 3.30 12.86
C SER A 254 -2.42 3.68 11.48
N ASP A 255 -3.32 3.96 10.57
CA ASP A 255 -3.05 4.27 9.18
C ASP A 255 -3.58 5.66 8.83
N PRO A 256 -2.99 6.34 7.83
CA PRO A 256 -3.50 7.64 7.41
C PRO A 256 -4.88 7.52 6.79
N LEU A 257 -5.71 8.53 7.00
CA LEU A 257 -7.01 8.61 6.33
C LEU A 257 -6.83 8.58 4.81
N ARG A 258 -7.66 7.81 4.14
CA ARG A 258 -7.65 7.65 2.68
C ARG A 258 -8.58 8.60 1.98
N PHE A 259 -9.55 9.11 2.71
CA PHE A 259 -10.59 10.00 2.20
C PHE A 259 -10.63 11.29 3.00
N ASP A 260 -11.19 12.31 2.37
CA ASP A 260 -11.66 13.48 3.08
C ASP A 260 -12.97 13.13 3.77
N HIS A 261 -13.11 13.54 5.01
CA HIS A 261 -14.35 13.40 5.79
C HIS A 261 -14.81 14.76 6.25
N ASP A 262 -16.11 15.01 6.07
CA ASP A 262 -16.72 16.24 6.51
C ASP A 262 -16.92 16.26 8.03
N ASP A 263 -17.18 17.45 8.55
CA ASP A 263 -17.67 17.65 9.90
C ASP A 263 -18.92 16.81 10.15
N ASP A 264 -19.10 16.31 11.36
CA ASP A 264 -20.20 15.40 11.74
C ASP A 264 -20.18 14.01 11.05
N ALA A 265 -19.14 13.65 10.31
CA ALA A 265 -19.05 12.30 9.76
C ALA A 265 -19.07 11.25 10.89
N ALA A 266 -19.90 10.22 10.72
CA ALA A 266 -20.06 9.20 11.75
C ALA A 266 -18.76 8.40 11.96
N VAL A 267 -18.43 8.17 13.22
CA VAL A 267 -17.36 7.30 13.68
C VAL A 267 -17.99 6.16 14.48
N THR A 268 -18.06 4.98 13.88
CA THR A 268 -18.80 3.84 14.41
C THR A 268 -17.83 2.77 14.90
N PRO A 269 -17.71 2.53 16.21
CA PRO A 269 -16.85 1.48 16.74
C PRO A 269 -17.42 0.07 16.44
N MET A 270 -16.52 -0.85 16.18
CA MET A 270 -16.82 -2.26 16.11
C MET A 270 -17.15 -2.80 17.51
N ASN A 271 -18.19 -3.58 17.64
CA ASN A 271 -18.51 -4.22 18.92
C ASN A 271 -17.47 -5.30 19.22
N GLY A 272 -16.74 -5.14 20.32
CA GLY A 272 -15.70 -6.06 20.74
C GLY A 272 -16.18 -7.15 21.69
N ALA A 273 -17.47 -7.29 21.96
CA ALA A 273 -17.98 -8.31 22.86
C ALA A 273 -17.78 -9.72 22.26
N THR A 274 -17.56 -10.68 23.13
CA THR A 274 -17.50 -12.11 22.74
C THR A 274 -18.82 -12.52 22.09
N GLY A 275 -18.74 -13.07 20.89
CA GLY A 275 -19.90 -13.49 20.10
C GLY A 275 -20.50 -12.41 19.21
N ALA A 276 -19.92 -11.19 19.18
CA ALA A 276 -20.29 -10.21 18.19
C ALA A 276 -19.89 -10.67 16.78
N VAL A 277 -20.79 -10.45 15.83
CA VAL A 277 -20.62 -10.90 14.44
C VAL A 277 -20.20 -9.69 13.63
N ASN A 278 -18.93 -9.62 13.24
CA ASN A 278 -18.37 -8.54 12.43
C ASN A 278 -17.60 -9.11 11.25
N TYR A 279 -17.87 -8.57 10.07
CA TYR A 279 -17.12 -8.83 8.85
C TYR A 279 -17.05 -7.55 8.02
N PHE A 280 -16.18 -7.53 7.03
CA PHE A 280 -15.87 -6.34 6.27
C PHE A 280 -16.00 -6.61 4.78
N THR A 281 -16.49 -5.59 4.08
CA THR A 281 -16.51 -5.58 2.61
C THR A 281 -15.56 -4.47 2.15
N HIS A 282 -14.49 -4.88 1.49
CA HIS A 282 -13.51 -3.99 0.91
C HIS A 282 -13.75 -3.91 -0.59
N THR A 283 -13.86 -2.70 -1.11
CA THR A 283 -14.00 -2.48 -2.55
C THR A 283 -12.82 -1.68 -3.06
N ILE A 284 -12.06 -2.24 -3.98
CA ILE A 284 -10.89 -1.61 -4.57
C ILE A 284 -11.27 -1.05 -5.94
N HIS A 285 -10.98 0.23 -6.12
CA HIS A 285 -11.27 1.00 -7.32
C HIS A 285 -9.98 1.54 -7.94
N GLU A 286 -10.02 1.75 -9.23
CA GLU A 286 -8.94 2.46 -9.92
C GLU A 286 -8.82 3.91 -9.43
N GLU A 287 -7.58 4.35 -9.31
CA GLU A 287 -7.24 5.75 -9.07
C GLU A 287 -6.12 6.19 -9.99
N ASN A 288 -6.16 7.46 -10.42
CA ASN A 288 -5.14 8.00 -11.32
C ASN A 288 -3.78 8.14 -10.64
N VAL A 289 -3.78 8.39 -9.34
CA VAL A 289 -2.58 8.48 -8.51
C VAL A 289 -2.56 7.31 -7.55
N LEU A 290 -1.54 6.46 -7.68
CA LEU A 290 -1.37 5.33 -6.78
C LEU A 290 -0.95 5.78 -5.39
N ASP A 291 -1.49 5.13 -4.38
CA ASP A 291 -1.00 5.28 -3.02
C ASP A 291 0.44 4.77 -2.90
N SER A 292 1.25 5.48 -2.11
CA SER A 292 2.62 5.08 -1.88
C SER A 292 2.77 4.17 -0.66
N ILE A 293 3.84 3.37 -0.71
CA ILE A 293 4.21 2.45 0.36
C ILE A 293 5.67 2.65 0.77
N SER A 294 5.94 2.39 2.02
CA SER A 294 7.30 2.17 2.50
C SER A 294 7.57 0.67 2.68
N MET A 295 8.80 0.24 2.35
CA MET A 295 9.31 -1.10 2.59
C MET A 295 10.30 -1.04 3.75
N ASN A 296 10.08 -1.86 4.76
CA ASN A 296 10.97 -1.97 5.91
C ASN A 296 11.66 -3.33 5.86
N VAL A 297 12.97 -3.34 5.94
CA VAL A 297 13.79 -4.54 5.95
C VAL A 297 14.54 -4.60 7.27
N HIS A 298 14.23 -5.58 8.09
CA HIS A 298 14.85 -5.82 9.38
C HIS A 298 15.72 -7.09 9.30
N MET A 299 17.02 -6.95 9.56
CA MET A 299 17.98 -8.04 9.57
C MET A 299 18.48 -8.24 10.99
N ARG A 300 18.18 -9.37 11.59
CA ARG A 300 18.65 -9.71 12.93
C ARG A 300 20.08 -10.20 12.93
N ASP A 301 20.82 -9.84 13.95
CA ASP A 301 22.10 -10.46 14.28
C ASP A 301 21.88 -11.88 14.80
N SER A 302 22.56 -12.85 14.22
CA SER A 302 22.52 -14.25 14.67
C SER A 302 23.00 -14.46 16.11
N GLY A 303 23.68 -13.47 16.69
CA GLY A 303 24.09 -13.43 18.10
C GLY A 303 23.02 -12.92 19.06
N GLU A 304 21.80 -12.67 18.58
CA GLU A 304 20.64 -12.17 19.35
C GLU A 304 20.90 -10.84 20.08
N THR A 305 21.89 -10.08 19.65
CA THR A 305 22.17 -8.77 20.23
C THR A 305 21.44 -7.70 19.42
N ALA A 306 20.28 -7.24 19.90
CA ALA A 306 19.46 -6.22 19.23
C ALA A 306 20.24 -4.95 18.84
N ALA A 307 21.28 -4.61 19.59
CA ALA A 307 22.17 -3.51 19.26
C ALA A 307 22.95 -3.71 17.95
N ASN A 308 22.98 -4.91 17.40
CA ASN A 308 23.67 -5.22 16.14
C ASN A 308 22.70 -5.41 14.98
N ASP A 309 21.40 -5.38 15.21
CA ASP A 309 20.41 -5.50 14.16
C ASP A 309 20.59 -4.40 13.12
N PHE A 310 20.33 -4.74 11.87
CA PHE A 310 20.49 -3.85 10.76
C PHE A 310 19.16 -3.64 10.06
N ASP A 311 18.73 -2.38 10.02
CA ASP A 311 17.47 -1.99 9.46
C ASP A 311 17.64 -1.07 8.25
N ARG A 312 16.79 -1.28 7.25
CA ARG A 312 16.66 -0.43 6.09
C ARG A 312 15.20 -0.06 5.90
N ARG A 313 14.95 1.18 5.52
CA ARG A 313 13.65 1.63 5.07
C ARG A 313 13.77 2.26 3.71
N PHE A 314 12.92 1.82 2.80
CA PHE A 314 12.73 2.46 1.51
C PHE A 314 11.38 3.14 1.53
N TYR A 315 11.33 4.37 1.06
CA TYR A 315 10.15 5.22 1.12
C TYR A 315 9.74 5.72 -0.26
N GLY A 316 8.49 6.14 -0.37
CA GLY A 316 7.90 6.62 -1.62
C GLY A 316 7.81 5.53 -2.67
N GLY A 317 7.51 4.30 -2.28
CA GLY A 317 7.34 3.20 -3.23
C GLY A 317 5.98 3.24 -3.90
N LYS A 318 5.92 2.90 -5.20
CA LYS A 318 4.67 2.64 -5.91
C LYS A 318 4.76 1.31 -6.64
N VAL A 319 3.70 0.53 -6.62
CA VAL A 319 3.68 -0.75 -7.34
C VAL A 319 3.55 -0.48 -8.84
N GLY A 320 4.68 -0.58 -9.55
CA GLY A 320 4.76 -0.30 -10.98
C GLY A 320 4.19 -1.42 -11.85
N ALA A 321 4.39 -2.67 -11.44
CA ALA A 321 3.82 -3.84 -12.09
C ALA A 321 3.48 -4.90 -11.06
N ALA A 322 2.36 -5.60 -11.28
CA ALA A 322 1.91 -6.70 -10.45
C ALA A 322 1.26 -7.80 -11.29
N THR A 323 1.40 -9.03 -10.83
CA THR A 323 0.81 -10.21 -11.46
C THR A 323 0.00 -11.00 -10.44
N LEU A 324 -1.23 -11.35 -10.77
CA LEU A 324 -2.08 -12.26 -9.99
C LEU A 324 -2.32 -13.52 -10.82
N SER A 325 -2.00 -14.67 -10.29
CA SER A 325 -2.09 -15.93 -11.03
C SER A 325 -2.53 -17.09 -10.15
N ALA A 326 -3.12 -18.06 -10.80
CA ALA A 326 -3.39 -19.36 -10.19
C ALA A 326 -3.43 -20.45 -11.26
N GLU A 327 -3.11 -21.68 -10.87
CA GLU A 327 -3.10 -22.86 -11.72
C GLU A 327 -3.83 -24.04 -11.07
N GLU A 328 -4.17 -25.03 -11.87
CA GLU A 328 -4.87 -26.23 -11.45
C GLU A 328 -4.13 -26.92 -10.28
N GLY A 329 -4.84 -27.14 -9.16
CA GLY A 329 -4.28 -27.73 -7.95
C GLY A 329 -3.43 -26.77 -7.11
N GLY A 330 -3.24 -25.54 -7.54
CA GLY A 330 -2.45 -24.53 -6.86
C GLY A 330 -3.26 -23.54 -6.00
N LEU A 331 -2.57 -22.53 -5.54
CA LEU A 331 -3.08 -21.44 -4.72
C LEU A 331 -3.16 -20.15 -5.54
N LEU A 332 -3.91 -19.19 -5.05
CA LEU A 332 -3.89 -17.84 -5.61
C LEU A 332 -2.61 -17.13 -5.18
N VAL A 333 -1.79 -16.78 -6.14
CA VAL A 333 -0.47 -16.18 -5.95
C VAL A 333 -0.45 -14.79 -6.57
N MET A 334 0.15 -13.86 -5.87
CA MET A 334 0.39 -12.52 -6.36
C MET A 334 1.88 -12.19 -6.35
N GLY A 335 2.31 -11.38 -7.30
CA GLY A 335 3.63 -10.77 -7.33
C GLY A 335 3.53 -9.26 -7.45
N TRP A 336 4.39 -8.54 -6.73
CA TRP A 336 4.72 -7.15 -7.03
C TRP A 336 6.05 -7.17 -7.79
N ASP A 337 5.94 -7.16 -9.11
CA ASP A 337 7.08 -7.42 -9.99
C ASP A 337 8.08 -6.27 -9.99
N THR A 338 7.59 -5.03 -9.86
CA THR A 338 8.43 -3.84 -9.75
C THR A 338 7.85 -2.85 -8.75
N ILE A 339 8.70 -2.38 -7.85
CA ILE A 339 8.37 -1.32 -6.90
C ILE A 339 9.51 -0.30 -6.93
N PRO A 340 9.44 0.74 -7.78
CA PRO A 340 10.36 1.86 -7.69
C PRO A 340 10.12 2.66 -6.42
N PHE A 341 11.20 3.11 -5.76
CA PHE A 341 11.17 3.94 -4.56
C PHE A 341 11.86 5.28 -4.80
N MET A 342 11.48 6.29 -4.03
CA MET A 342 12.13 7.60 -4.08
C MET A 342 13.48 7.63 -3.38
N GLY A 343 13.64 6.83 -2.35
CA GLY A 343 14.86 6.79 -1.58
C GLY A 343 14.86 5.73 -0.51
N GLY A 344 15.95 5.67 0.20
CA GLY A 344 16.12 4.74 1.31
C GLY A 344 17.00 5.33 2.39
N ILE A 345 16.77 4.87 3.62
CA ILE A 345 17.57 5.17 4.79
C ILE A 345 17.94 3.87 5.48
N HIS A 346 19.03 3.89 6.21
CA HIS A 346 19.51 2.73 6.97
C HIS A 346 19.95 3.16 8.36
N ASN A 347 20.10 2.20 9.26
CA ASN A 347 20.54 2.51 10.60
C ASN A 347 21.97 3.06 10.60
N GLN A 348 22.27 3.88 11.58
CA GLN A 348 23.49 4.70 11.63
C GLN A 348 24.79 3.94 11.79
N LYS A 349 24.77 2.69 12.20
CA LYS A 349 26.00 1.94 12.41
C LYS A 349 26.89 1.84 11.17
N LEU A 350 26.28 2.08 9.99
CA LEU A 350 27.00 2.10 8.71
C LEU A 350 27.27 3.50 8.19
N ASP A 351 26.77 4.55 8.82
CA ASP A 351 27.05 5.93 8.45
C ASP A 351 28.14 6.50 9.37
N SER A 352 29.37 6.57 8.87
CA SER A 352 30.54 7.09 9.58
C SER A 352 30.44 8.59 9.95
N ASN A 353 29.40 9.30 9.48
CA ASN A 353 29.16 10.71 9.78
C ASN A 353 28.43 10.92 11.11
N PHE A 354 28.01 9.85 11.77
CA PHE A 354 27.32 9.93 13.05
C PHE A 354 28.11 9.25 14.14
N SER A 355 28.32 9.95 15.23
CA SER A 355 28.99 9.41 16.41
C SER A 355 28.00 8.77 17.37
N GLY A 356 28.22 7.58 17.70
CA GLY A 356 27.64 6.58 18.60
C GLY A 356 26.47 6.83 19.54
N SER A 357 26.23 8.02 20.04
CA SER A 357 25.08 8.31 20.92
C SER A 357 23.82 8.75 20.18
N GLU A 358 23.95 8.97 18.89
CA GLU A 358 22.89 9.37 17.98
C GLU A 358 22.32 8.17 17.22
N ALA A 359 22.58 6.96 17.73
CA ALA A 359 21.96 5.76 17.22
C ALA A 359 20.46 6.01 17.13
N LEU A 360 19.96 6.02 15.91
CA LEU A 360 18.60 6.35 15.64
C LEU A 360 17.71 5.34 16.33
N PRO A 361 16.96 5.77 17.30
CA PRO A 361 15.90 4.97 17.85
C PRO A 361 14.82 4.66 16.80
N PHE A 362 14.88 5.33 15.65
CA PHE A 362 13.93 5.18 14.56
C PHE A 362 13.83 3.80 14.00
N PHE A 363 14.93 3.09 13.90
CA PHE A 363 14.97 1.80 13.23
C PHE A 363 14.69 0.62 14.12
N SER A 364 14.91 0.76 15.42
CA SER A 364 14.63 -0.33 16.36
C SER A 364 13.14 -0.56 16.60
N HIS A 365 12.26 0.22 15.98
CA HIS A 365 10.86 0.32 16.38
C HIS A 365 9.86 0.02 15.29
N PHE A 366 10.26 -0.65 14.21
CA PHE A 366 9.37 -1.10 13.16
C PHE A 366 8.38 -2.19 13.56
N GLN A 367 7.97 -2.36 14.76
CA GLN A 367 7.73 -3.71 15.12
C GLN A 367 6.34 -4.04 15.58
N LYS A 368 5.33 -3.39 15.06
CA LYS A 368 4.03 -4.02 15.05
C LYS A 368 3.76 -4.52 13.64
N ILE A 369 3.89 -5.82 13.47
CA ILE A 369 3.23 -6.53 12.40
C ILE A 369 1.87 -6.85 12.95
N GLU A 370 0.83 -6.28 12.37
CA GLU A 370 -0.50 -6.79 12.61
C GLU A 370 -0.56 -8.18 11.99
N SER A 371 -0.67 -9.16 12.87
CA SER A 371 -1.07 -10.48 12.47
C SER A 371 -2.58 -10.53 12.39
N ASP A 372 -3.06 -11.58 11.75
CA ASP A 372 -4.46 -11.93 11.62
C ASP A 372 -5.22 -12.08 12.94
N ASN A 373 -4.57 -12.06 14.07
CA ASN A 373 -5.17 -12.05 15.39
C ASN A 373 -5.71 -10.68 15.78
N ILE A 374 -6.61 -10.20 14.98
CA ILE A 374 -7.31 -8.94 15.17
C ILE A 374 -8.30 -9.01 16.34
N GLY A 375 -8.62 -10.20 16.82
CA GLY A 375 -9.59 -10.42 17.88
C GLY A 375 -9.16 -9.96 19.29
N SER A 376 -7.94 -9.48 19.49
CA SER A 376 -7.53 -8.96 20.78
C SER A 376 -7.57 -7.45 20.79
N ARG A 377 -8.59 -6.89 21.40
CA ARG A 377 -8.63 -5.46 21.80
C ARG A 377 -7.53 -5.11 22.80
N THR A 378 -6.99 -6.14 23.46
CA THR A 378 -6.01 -5.97 24.52
C THR A 378 -4.62 -6.29 24.01
N GLY A 379 -3.83 -5.29 23.89
CA GLY A 379 -2.40 -5.43 23.88
C GLY A 379 -1.81 -5.55 22.48
N ALA A 380 -0.96 -4.64 22.23
CA ALA A 380 0.03 -4.73 21.23
C ALA A 380 0.94 -5.91 21.54
N SER A 381 0.83 -6.96 20.77
CA SER A 381 1.89 -7.96 20.76
C SER A 381 3.12 -7.34 20.12
N SER A 382 4.22 -7.32 20.84
CA SER A 382 5.52 -6.95 20.28
C SER A 382 6.16 -8.06 19.45
N ALA A 383 5.48 -9.18 19.31
CA ALA A 383 5.96 -10.32 18.54
C ALA A 383 5.52 -10.19 17.08
N LEU A 384 6.46 -10.47 16.17
CA LEU A 384 6.18 -10.75 14.77
C LEU A 384 5.21 -11.93 14.70
N ALA A 385 3.98 -11.68 14.32
CA ALA A 385 3.05 -12.75 14.00
C ALA A 385 2.92 -12.83 12.48
N TYR A 386 3.19 -13.98 11.95
CA TYR A 386 2.95 -14.27 10.54
C TYR A 386 1.46 -14.49 10.31
N PRO A 387 0.97 -14.19 9.12
CA PRO A 387 -0.40 -14.49 8.74
C PRO A 387 -0.69 -15.98 8.90
N THR A 388 -1.77 -16.31 9.59
CA THR A 388 -2.21 -17.69 9.81
C THR A 388 -3.48 -18.04 9.05
N GLN A 389 -3.97 -17.11 8.21
CA GLN A 389 -5.18 -17.33 7.43
C GLN A 389 -4.98 -18.41 6.37
N GLU A 390 -6.05 -19.16 6.11
CA GLU A 390 -6.11 -20.06 4.98
C GLU A 390 -5.95 -19.29 3.66
N PRO A 391 -5.19 -19.83 2.70
CA PRO A 391 -5.06 -19.24 1.38
C PRO A 391 -6.32 -19.43 0.53
N TYR A 392 -6.41 -18.70 -0.56
CA TYR A 392 -7.41 -18.96 -1.58
C TYR A 392 -6.96 -20.07 -2.51
N TYR A 393 -7.80 -21.08 -2.70
CA TYR A 393 -7.51 -22.22 -3.56
C TYR A 393 -8.08 -22.04 -4.96
N PHE A 394 -7.33 -22.41 -5.99
CA PHE A 394 -7.81 -22.41 -7.36
C PHE A 394 -9.07 -23.28 -7.54
N SER A 395 -9.10 -24.45 -6.95
CA SER A 395 -10.23 -25.39 -7.03
C SER A 395 -11.55 -24.87 -6.44
N GLN A 396 -11.50 -23.84 -5.60
CA GLN A 396 -12.65 -23.17 -5.01
C GLN A 396 -13.02 -21.88 -5.76
N GLY A 397 -12.35 -21.64 -6.88
CA GLY A 397 -12.64 -20.54 -7.78
C GLY A 397 -13.80 -20.83 -8.69
N THR A 398 -14.51 -19.78 -9.09
CA THR A 398 -15.47 -19.79 -10.19
C THR A 398 -15.12 -18.69 -11.16
N VAL A 399 -15.27 -19.00 -12.46
CA VAL A 399 -15.00 -18.05 -13.52
C VAL A 399 -16.24 -17.91 -14.38
N SER A 400 -16.63 -16.68 -14.62
CA SER A 400 -17.66 -16.32 -15.57
C SER A 400 -17.03 -15.60 -16.75
N LEU A 401 -17.23 -16.12 -17.94
CA LEU A 401 -16.89 -15.46 -19.20
C LEU A 401 -18.19 -15.18 -19.96
N PHE A 402 -18.33 -14.01 -20.55
CA PHE A 402 -19.54 -13.61 -21.28
C PHE A 402 -20.82 -13.71 -20.42
N GLY A 403 -20.70 -13.53 -19.11
CA GLY A 403 -21.83 -13.72 -18.19
C GLY A 403 -22.22 -15.17 -17.93
N GLN A 404 -21.42 -16.15 -18.37
CA GLN A 404 -21.66 -17.59 -18.19
C GLN A 404 -20.68 -18.18 -17.18
N THR A 405 -21.18 -18.89 -16.17
CA THR A 405 -20.40 -19.47 -15.05
C THR A 405 -19.81 -20.86 -15.35
N PHE A 406 -19.89 -21.36 -16.57
CA PHE A 406 -19.44 -22.71 -16.93
C PHE A 406 -18.01 -22.77 -17.49
N ALA A 407 -17.30 -21.66 -17.53
CA ALA A 407 -15.94 -21.66 -18.06
C ALA A 407 -15.04 -22.55 -17.20
N ARG A 408 -14.36 -23.49 -17.85
CA ARG A 408 -13.34 -24.33 -17.25
C ARG A 408 -11.98 -23.75 -17.58
N ILE A 409 -11.36 -23.17 -16.60
CA ILE A 409 -10.02 -22.59 -16.72
C ILE A 409 -9.04 -23.50 -15.99
N ARG A 410 -7.91 -23.82 -16.60
CA ARG A 410 -6.81 -24.57 -15.98
C ARG A 410 -5.80 -23.67 -15.30
N ASN A 411 -5.57 -22.51 -15.86
CA ASN A 411 -4.73 -21.49 -15.28
C ASN A 411 -5.17 -20.11 -15.75
N PHE A 412 -4.80 -19.09 -15.01
CA PHE A 412 -4.88 -17.71 -15.47
C PHE A 412 -3.70 -16.92 -14.93
N SER A 413 -3.37 -15.85 -15.63
CA SER A 413 -2.42 -14.84 -15.19
C SER A 413 -2.95 -13.46 -15.57
N LEU A 414 -3.23 -12.65 -14.57
CA LEU A 414 -3.70 -11.27 -14.67
C LEU A 414 -2.52 -10.35 -14.39
N SER A 415 -2.14 -9.53 -15.35
CA SER A 415 -1.06 -8.57 -15.23
C SER A 415 -1.58 -7.14 -15.19
N ILE A 416 -1.07 -6.38 -14.25
CA ILE A 416 -1.35 -4.96 -14.04
C ILE A 416 -0.02 -4.23 -14.24
N ASN A 417 0.06 -3.35 -15.22
CA ASN A 417 1.25 -2.55 -15.46
C ASN A 417 0.91 -1.06 -15.42
N ASN A 418 1.42 -0.37 -14.40
CA ASN A 418 1.21 1.06 -14.18
C ASN A 418 2.31 1.91 -14.84
N ASN A 419 3.35 1.30 -15.38
CA ASN A 419 4.46 2.00 -16.04
C ASN A 419 4.99 3.18 -15.21
N VAL A 420 5.28 2.94 -13.92
CA VAL A 420 5.77 4.00 -13.01
C VAL A 420 7.21 4.35 -13.36
N GLU A 421 7.45 5.63 -13.68
CA GLU A 421 8.77 6.12 -14.03
C GLU A 421 9.36 7.04 -12.96
N PRO A 422 10.61 6.79 -12.53
CA PRO A 422 11.34 7.70 -11.66
C PRO A 422 11.76 8.96 -12.45
N ARG A 423 11.47 10.13 -11.91
CA ARG A 423 11.82 11.43 -12.50
C ARG A 423 12.89 12.13 -11.68
N TYR A 424 13.84 12.73 -12.36
CA TYR A 424 14.99 13.44 -11.79
C TYR A 424 14.94 14.89 -12.25
N TYR A 425 14.50 15.79 -11.38
CA TYR A 425 14.37 17.20 -11.70
C TYR A 425 15.51 18.02 -11.09
N ILE A 426 15.81 19.17 -11.68
CA ILE A 426 16.63 20.18 -11.02
C ILE A 426 15.75 20.88 -9.99
N GLU A 427 15.89 20.44 -8.77
CA GLU A 427 15.13 20.94 -7.63
C GLU A 427 16.10 21.43 -6.56
N ARG A 428 15.69 22.46 -5.80
CA ARG A 428 16.47 22.94 -4.68
C ARG A 428 16.35 21.93 -3.53
N ARG A 429 17.09 20.85 -3.66
CA ARG A 429 17.33 19.95 -2.53
C ARG A 429 18.51 20.49 -1.76
N GLY A 430 18.39 20.55 -0.46
CA GLY A 430 19.47 21.02 0.37
C GLY A 430 20.71 20.13 0.42
N ASP A 431 20.64 18.91 -0.11
CA ASP A 431 21.77 17.99 -0.15
C ASP A 431 22.20 17.69 -1.59
N SER A 432 23.41 18.18 -1.93
CA SER A 432 24.06 17.85 -3.20
C SER A 432 24.45 16.39 -3.34
N ARG A 433 24.35 15.58 -2.28
CA ARG A 433 24.66 14.16 -2.27
C ARG A 433 23.47 13.27 -2.63
N GLN A 434 22.24 13.77 -2.53
CA GLN A 434 21.06 13.03 -2.93
C GLN A 434 20.94 12.98 -4.45
N ARG A 435 20.98 11.76 -4.99
CA ARG A 435 20.90 11.47 -6.43
C ARG A 435 19.73 10.56 -6.80
N GLY A 436 18.85 10.30 -5.87
CA GLY A 436 17.63 9.54 -6.07
C GLY A 436 16.57 10.32 -6.84
N PRO A 437 15.48 9.65 -7.25
CA PRO A 437 14.38 10.30 -7.96
C PRO A 437 13.72 11.39 -7.10
N ASN A 438 13.21 12.42 -7.79
CA ASN A 438 12.43 13.47 -7.15
C ASN A 438 10.97 13.08 -7.02
N ASP A 439 10.50 12.30 -7.98
CA ASP A 439 9.11 11.94 -8.12
C ASP A 439 8.98 10.58 -8.82
N LEU A 440 7.86 9.90 -8.60
CA LEU A 440 7.46 8.69 -9.28
C LEU A 440 6.16 8.98 -10.02
N VAL A 441 6.24 9.05 -11.33
CA VAL A 441 5.11 9.42 -12.18
C VAL A 441 4.52 8.16 -12.79
N GLU A 442 3.22 7.97 -12.57
CA GLU A 442 2.45 6.95 -13.24
C GLU A 442 2.23 7.33 -14.70
N MET A 443 2.52 6.40 -15.58
CA MET A 443 2.30 6.56 -17.00
C MET A 443 1.02 5.86 -17.43
N ARG A 444 0.97 5.33 -18.64
CA ARG A 444 -0.18 4.59 -19.15
C ARG A 444 -0.34 3.27 -18.40
N ARG A 445 -1.52 3.04 -17.82
CA ARG A 445 -1.88 1.77 -17.19
C ARG A 445 -2.36 0.77 -18.25
N GLU A 446 -1.95 -0.47 -18.10
CA GLU A 446 -2.35 -1.57 -18.98
C GLU A 446 -2.75 -2.79 -18.14
N TYR A 447 -3.88 -3.37 -18.48
CA TYR A 447 -4.37 -4.62 -17.90
C TYR A 447 -4.43 -5.70 -18.97
N THR A 448 -3.81 -6.83 -18.70
CA THR A 448 -3.87 -8.01 -19.58
C THR A 448 -4.15 -9.25 -18.76
N MET A 449 -4.85 -10.19 -19.34
CA MET A 449 -5.07 -11.50 -18.75
C MET A 449 -4.80 -12.57 -19.80
N SER A 450 -4.13 -13.62 -19.41
CA SER A 450 -4.04 -14.87 -20.17
C SER A 450 -4.71 -16.00 -19.39
N ALA A 451 -5.39 -16.89 -20.08
CA ALA A 451 -6.04 -18.03 -19.47
C ALA A 451 -6.06 -19.21 -20.43
N THR A 452 -5.85 -20.43 -19.90
CA THR A 452 -6.08 -21.66 -20.64
C THR A 452 -7.49 -22.16 -20.35
N VAL A 453 -8.35 -22.10 -21.35
CA VAL A 453 -9.76 -22.47 -21.28
C VAL A 453 -9.98 -23.84 -21.91
N THR A 454 -10.53 -24.77 -21.16
CA THR A 454 -10.96 -26.07 -21.68
C THR A 454 -12.40 -25.97 -22.20
N LEU A 455 -12.63 -26.31 -23.44
CA LEU A 455 -13.96 -26.24 -24.04
C LEU A 455 -14.82 -27.43 -23.59
N PRO A 456 -16.12 -27.21 -23.34
CA PRO A 456 -17.03 -28.29 -22.95
C PRO A 456 -17.28 -29.26 -24.09
N ASP A 457 -17.50 -30.52 -23.79
CA ASP A 457 -17.69 -31.63 -24.77
C ASP A 457 -18.95 -31.49 -25.63
N SER A 458 -19.91 -30.67 -25.23
CA SER A 458 -21.13 -30.45 -26.00
C SER A 458 -21.69 -29.05 -25.84
N GLU A 459 -22.17 -28.49 -26.94
CA GLU A 459 -22.96 -27.26 -26.97
C GLU A 459 -24.38 -27.44 -26.38
N ALA A 460 -24.78 -28.66 -26.05
CA ALA A 460 -26.14 -28.96 -25.60
C ALA A 460 -26.50 -28.30 -24.26
N SER A 461 -25.53 -27.99 -23.45
CA SER A 461 -25.73 -27.23 -22.20
C SER A 461 -25.78 -25.71 -22.41
N LEU A 462 -25.55 -25.25 -23.64
CA LEU A 462 -25.47 -23.83 -24.01
C LEU A 462 -26.74 -23.36 -24.76
N THR A 463 -27.83 -24.13 -24.63
CA THR A 463 -29.12 -23.79 -25.24
C THR A 463 -29.78 -22.62 -24.55
N GLY A 464 -29.77 -21.50 -25.19
CA GLY A 464 -30.41 -20.27 -24.82
C GLY A 464 -30.09 -19.16 -25.81
N THR A 465 -30.55 -17.98 -25.58
CA THR A 465 -30.22 -16.76 -26.35
C THR A 465 -28.77 -16.30 -26.15
N THR A 466 -27.96 -17.09 -25.46
CA THR A 466 -26.58 -16.77 -25.11
C THR A 466 -25.64 -17.36 -26.15
N PRO A 467 -24.69 -16.60 -26.67
CA PRO A 467 -23.69 -17.08 -27.61
C PRO A 467 -22.91 -18.27 -27.03
N SER A 468 -22.59 -19.24 -27.84
CA SER A 468 -21.75 -20.36 -27.42
C SER A 468 -20.33 -19.86 -27.20
N LEU A 469 -19.73 -20.19 -26.04
CA LEU A 469 -18.34 -19.83 -25.74
C LEU A 469 -17.37 -20.31 -26.82
N PHE A 470 -17.63 -21.49 -27.38
CA PHE A 470 -16.87 -22.05 -28.51
C PHE A 470 -16.95 -21.16 -29.76
N LYS A 471 -18.15 -20.76 -30.13
CA LYS A 471 -18.39 -19.87 -31.27
C LYS A 471 -17.70 -18.54 -31.08
N GLU A 472 -17.85 -17.96 -29.90
CA GLU A 472 -17.27 -16.66 -29.55
C GLU A 472 -15.74 -16.68 -29.56
N LEU A 473 -15.12 -17.70 -28.96
CA LEU A 473 -13.66 -17.80 -28.87
C LEU A 473 -13.00 -18.25 -30.18
N LEU A 474 -13.65 -19.13 -30.97
CA LEU A 474 -13.00 -19.78 -32.09
C LEU A 474 -13.48 -19.33 -33.46
N LEU A 475 -14.76 -19.03 -33.61
CA LEU A 475 -15.34 -18.81 -34.94
C LEU A 475 -15.55 -17.35 -35.26
N GLU A 476 -15.85 -16.54 -34.30
CA GLU A 476 -16.24 -15.18 -34.57
C GLU A 476 -15.16 -14.16 -34.21
N GLY A 477 -14.09 -14.42 -33.56
CA GLY A 477 -12.97 -13.47 -33.32
C GLY A 477 -13.32 -11.97 -33.30
N ASP A 478 -14.46 -11.68 -33.80
CA ASP A 478 -15.17 -10.44 -34.00
C ASP A 478 -16.08 -10.09 -32.84
N TYR A 479 -15.80 -10.65 -31.66
CA TYR A 479 -16.56 -10.28 -30.50
C TYR A 479 -16.41 -8.80 -30.25
N GLY A 480 -17.46 -8.13 -30.57
CA GLY A 480 -17.45 -6.71 -30.44
C GLY A 480 -17.47 -5.90 -31.69
N LEU A 481 -17.68 -6.50 -32.85
CA LEU A 481 -18.24 -5.72 -33.93
C LEU A 481 -19.67 -5.35 -33.57
N ALA A 482 -19.92 -4.07 -33.58
CA ALA A 482 -21.21 -3.52 -33.28
C ALA A 482 -22.31 -4.21 -34.06
N ASP A 483 -23.47 -4.34 -33.48
CA ASP A 483 -24.74 -4.73 -34.04
C ASP A 483 -25.22 -3.89 -35.25
N GLY A 484 -24.34 -3.58 -36.16
CA GLY A 484 -24.63 -2.83 -37.40
C GLY A 484 -24.93 -1.35 -37.24
N THR A 485 -24.87 -0.80 -36.03
CA THR A 485 -25.07 0.63 -35.77
C THR A 485 -23.75 1.41 -35.60
N GLY A 486 -22.69 0.78 -35.91
CA GLY A 486 -21.50 1.37 -36.50
C GLY A 486 -20.58 2.16 -35.66
N SER A 487 -20.09 1.79 -34.52
CA SER A 487 -18.85 2.40 -34.08
C SER A 487 -18.21 1.74 -32.87
N GLY A 488 -17.44 0.75 -33.10
CA GLY A 488 -16.49 0.30 -32.09
C GLY A 488 -16.67 -1.13 -31.64
N MET A 489 -15.57 -1.76 -31.27
CA MET A 489 -15.52 -3.08 -30.66
C MET A 489 -16.29 -3.07 -29.35
N LYS A 490 -17.06 -4.09 -29.10
CA LYS A 490 -17.85 -4.27 -27.88
C LYS A 490 -17.13 -5.30 -26.99
N GLY A 491 -16.70 -4.89 -25.82
CA GLY A 491 -16.07 -5.81 -24.87
C GLY A 491 -17.08 -6.74 -24.20
N PHE A 492 -16.60 -7.72 -23.46
CA PHE A 492 -17.43 -8.66 -22.71
C PHE A 492 -17.01 -8.70 -21.23
N ALA A 493 -17.95 -9.14 -20.38
CA ALA A 493 -17.70 -9.24 -18.94
C ALA A 493 -16.88 -10.49 -18.61
N ILE A 494 -15.93 -10.32 -17.69
CA ILE A 494 -15.22 -11.41 -17.02
C ILE A 494 -15.40 -11.22 -15.52
N GLN A 495 -15.70 -12.29 -14.82
CA GLN A 495 -15.71 -12.31 -13.36
C GLN A 495 -14.93 -13.52 -12.85
N LEU A 496 -14.00 -13.28 -11.96
CA LEU A 496 -13.25 -14.30 -11.23
C LEU A 496 -13.64 -14.20 -9.74
N VAL A 497 -14.08 -15.31 -9.17
CA VAL A 497 -14.44 -15.38 -7.76
C VAL A 497 -13.65 -16.49 -7.10
N PHE A 498 -12.94 -16.19 -6.03
CA PHE A 498 -12.18 -17.17 -5.23
C PHE A 498 -12.70 -17.16 -3.81
N ASN A 499 -13.07 -18.34 -3.30
CA ASN A 499 -13.51 -18.58 -1.95
C ASN A 499 -12.44 -19.33 -1.17
N LYS A 500 -12.42 -19.19 0.16
CA LYS A 500 -11.55 -20.01 1.03
C LYS A 500 -12.17 -21.38 1.38
N GLY A 501 -13.46 -21.56 1.14
CA GLY A 501 -14.18 -22.78 1.48
C GLY A 501 -14.45 -22.98 2.97
N GLU A 502 -14.14 -21.99 3.77
CA GLU A 502 -14.34 -22.01 5.22
C GLU A 502 -15.58 -21.20 5.61
N ILE A 503 -16.21 -21.61 6.71
CA ILE A 503 -17.22 -20.76 7.36
C ILE A 503 -16.51 -19.56 7.95
N MET A 504 -16.91 -18.36 7.54
CA MET A 504 -16.35 -17.14 8.10
C MET A 504 -16.62 -17.08 9.60
N THR A 505 -15.57 -16.85 10.36
CA THR A 505 -15.67 -16.45 11.76
C THR A 505 -15.45 -14.96 11.86
N GLY A 506 -16.35 -14.26 12.55
CA GLY A 506 -16.17 -12.84 12.84
C GLY A 506 -14.92 -12.57 13.67
N VAL A 507 -14.51 -11.32 13.72
CA VAL A 507 -13.34 -10.85 14.46
C VAL A 507 -13.31 -11.36 15.92
N ASN A 508 -14.46 -11.57 16.52
CA ASN A 508 -14.61 -12.06 17.89
C ASN A 508 -14.89 -13.57 18.00
N GLY A 509 -14.60 -14.32 16.94
CA GLY A 509 -14.68 -15.78 16.92
C GLY A 509 -16.09 -16.38 16.74
N ALA A 510 -17.13 -15.56 16.54
CA ALA A 510 -18.46 -16.06 16.23
C ALA A 510 -18.58 -16.48 14.77
N ALA A 511 -19.14 -17.66 14.51
CA ALA A 511 -19.41 -18.12 13.16
C ALA A 511 -20.47 -17.24 12.48
N ILE A 512 -20.18 -16.83 11.25
CA ILE A 512 -21.09 -16.01 10.42
C ILE A 512 -21.70 -16.91 9.36
N SER A 513 -22.99 -17.22 9.52
CA SER A 513 -23.70 -18.04 8.55
C SER A 513 -23.99 -17.26 7.27
N ASN A 514 -23.78 -17.92 6.13
CA ASN A 514 -24.07 -17.42 4.78
C ASN A 514 -23.16 -16.27 4.28
N VAL A 515 -22.02 -16.08 4.89
CA VAL A 515 -21.00 -15.14 4.38
C VAL A 515 -19.69 -15.89 4.23
N ASP A 516 -19.16 -15.93 3.03
CA ASP A 516 -17.91 -16.61 2.71
C ASP A 516 -16.76 -15.62 2.61
N HIS A 517 -15.57 -16.03 3.03
CA HIS A 517 -14.34 -15.34 2.64
C HIS A 517 -14.15 -15.43 1.14
N LYS A 518 -14.23 -14.32 0.44
CA LYS A 518 -14.13 -14.31 -1.03
C LYS A 518 -13.45 -13.08 -1.58
N ILE A 519 -12.76 -13.27 -2.70
CA ILE A 519 -12.27 -12.22 -3.58
C ILE A 519 -13.05 -12.32 -4.89
N THR A 520 -13.65 -11.24 -5.31
CA THR A 520 -14.35 -11.11 -6.60
C THR A 520 -13.61 -10.07 -7.44
N ILE A 521 -13.17 -10.46 -8.61
CA ILE A 521 -12.54 -9.58 -9.60
C ILE A 521 -13.52 -9.43 -10.75
N ASP A 522 -13.99 -8.22 -10.99
CA ASP A 522 -14.95 -7.89 -12.03
C ASP A 522 -14.29 -7.07 -13.13
N ILE A 523 -14.46 -7.49 -14.36
CA ILE A 523 -14.17 -6.74 -15.57
C ILE A 523 -15.52 -6.47 -16.22
N PRO A 524 -16.18 -5.38 -15.88
CA PRO A 524 -17.55 -5.11 -16.30
C PRO A 524 -17.63 -4.55 -17.71
N THR A 525 -18.79 -4.72 -18.35
CA THR A 525 -19.10 -4.13 -19.66
C THR A 525 -19.74 -2.75 -19.56
N ASP A 526 -20.09 -2.32 -18.38
CA ASP A 526 -20.69 -1.01 -18.09
C ASP A 526 -19.69 -0.02 -17.48
N ASN A 527 -20.09 1.23 -17.37
CA ASN A 527 -19.23 2.31 -16.86
C ASN A 527 -19.02 2.29 -15.35
N VAL A 528 -19.64 1.36 -14.65
CA VAL A 528 -19.65 1.34 -13.19
C VAL A 528 -18.74 0.22 -12.70
N VAL A 529 -17.56 0.56 -12.27
CA VAL A 529 -16.68 -0.32 -11.51
C VAL A 529 -16.76 0.08 -10.06
N GLY A 530 -17.35 -0.78 -9.23
CA GLY A 530 -17.39 -0.60 -7.79
C GLY A 530 -17.97 0.74 -7.32
N GLY A 531 -18.95 1.29 -8.04
CA GLY A 531 -19.63 2.55 -7.68
C GLY A 531 -18.88 3.82 -8.09
N MET A 532 -17.78 3.73 -8.81
CA MET A 532 -17.21 4.89 -9.49
C MET A 532 -17.81 5.02 -10.88
N ASP A 533 -18.50 6.14 -11.13
CA ASP A 533 -18.69 6.62 -12.48
C ASP A 533 -17.32 6.89 -13.09
N VAL A 534 -16.81 5.92 -13.83
CA VAL A 534 -15.79 6.25 -14.82
C VAL A 534 -16.52 7.11 -15.83
N ALA A 535 -16.35 8.42 -15.70
CA ALA A 535 -17.11 9.43 -16.44
C ALA A 535 -17.35 8.93 -17.85
N ALA A 536 -18.62 8.74 -18.18
CA ALA A 536 -19.05 8.32 -19.49
C ALA A 536 -18.44 9.31 -20.49
N ALA A 537 -17.29 8.96 -21.05
CA ALA A 537 -16.82 9.62 -22.23
C ALA A 537 -17.91 9.32 -23.27
N THR A 538 -18.82 10.28 -23.40
CA THR A 538 -19.95 10.23 -24.28
C THR A 538 -19.48 9.74 -25.64
N GLY A 539 -19.86 8.53 -26.04
CA GLY A 539 -19.52 7.93 -27.32
C GLY A 539 -18.55 6.75 -27.30
N LEU A 540 -17.99 6.35 -26.15
CA LEU A 540 -17.15 5.15 -26.07
C LEU A 540 -17.93 4.01 -25.39
N ASN A 541 -18.68 3.26 -26.17
CA ASN A 541 -19.39 2.05 -25.70
C ASN A 541 -18.46 0.84 -25.49
N ASN A 542 -17.16 1.08 -25.32
CA ASN A 542 -16.13 0.06 -25.43
C ASN A 542 -15.58 -0.25 -24.04
N GLN A 543 -16.31 -1.03 -23.29
CA GLN A 543 -15.93 -1.47 -21.96
C GLN A 543 -15.97 -2.99 -21.89
N GLY A 544 -15.24 -3.51 -20.91
CA GLY A 544 -15.05 -4.94 -20.75
C GLY A 544 -13.71 -5.42 -21.28
N ALA A 545 -13.60 -6.73 -21.42
CA ALA A 545 -12.43 -7.40 -21.96
C ALA A 545 -12.56 -7.59 -23.46
N TYR A 546 -11.44 -7.47 -24.15
CA TYR A 546 -11.29 -7.76 -25.57
C TYR A 546 -10.40 -8.97 -25.73
N LEU A 547 -10.86 -9.97 -26.50
CA LEU A 547 -10.04 -11.10 -26.88
C LEU A 547 -9.00 -10.65 -27.90
N THR A 548 -7.73 -10.80 -27.57
CA THR A 548 -6.61 -10.42 -28.46
C THR A 548 -6.04 -11.60 -29.20
N GLU A 549 -6.01 -12.77 -28.55
CA GLU A 549 -5.51 -14.01 -29.13
C GLU A 549 -6.28 -15.20 -28.56
N ALA A 550 -6.52 -16.21 -29.39
CA ALA A 550 -7.13 -17.47 -29.00
C ALA A 550 -6.55 -18.64 -29.85
N PRO A 551 -5.24 -18.91 -29.79
CA PRO A 551 -4.65 -20.02 -30.49
C PRO A 551 -5.17 -21.36 -29.94
N HIS A 552 -5.54 -22.27 -30.85
CA HIS A 552 -6.09 -23.58 -30.53
C HIS A 552 -5.26 -24.66 -31.22
N PRO A 553 -4.23 -25.20 -30.60
CA PRO A 553 -3.48 -26.29 -31.17
C PRO A 553 -4.38 -27.55 -31.25
N ILE A 554 -4.42 -28.18 -32.39
CA ILE A 554 -5.08 -29.48 -32.57
C ILE A 554 -4.01 -30.55 -32.36
N ASP A 555 -4.02 -31.16 -31.19
CA ASP A 555 -3.16 -32.29 -30.84
C ASP A 555 -4.05 -33.49 -30.51
N GLY A 556 -3.88 -34.60 -31.26
CA GLY A 556 -4.72 -35.79 -31.13
C GLY A 556 -4.61 -36.52 -29.78
N SER A 557 -3.75 -36.10 -28.89
CA SER A 557 -3.51 -36.74 -27.58
C SER A 557 -4.04 -35.94 -26.38
N ASN A 558 -4.43 -34.67 -26.56
CA ASN A 558 -4.80 -33.78 -25.45
C ASN A 558 -6.25 -33.29 -25.54
N PRO A 559 -6.88 -32.92 -24.42
CA PRO A 559 -8.14 -32.19 -24.44
C PRO A 559 -8.03 -30.92 -25.29
N PHE A 560 -9.14 -30.52 -25.89
CA PHE A 560 -9.15 -29.30 -26.69
C PHE A 560 -9.11 -28.08 -25.77
N GLU A 561 -7.99 -27.38 -25.79
CA GLU A 561 -7.73 -26.23 -24.96
C GLU A 561 -7.39 -25.01 -25.81
N VAL A 562 -7.85 -23.86 -25.39
CA VAL A 562 -7.58 -22.56 -25.99
C VAL A 562 -6.77 -21.71 -25.05
N ALA A 563 -5.61 -21.27 -25.50
CA ALA A 563 -4.82 -20.25 -24.78
C ALA A 563 -5.36 -18.86 -25.16
N ALA A 564 -6.26 -18.34 -24.36
CA ALA A 564 -6.90 -17.06 -24.62
C ALA A 564 -6.12 -15.92 -23.94
N SER A 565 -5.91 -14.83 -24.68
CA SER A 565 -5.34 -13.59 -24.16
C SER A 565 -6.35 -12.46 -24.28
N PHE A 566 -6.45 -11.65 -23.23
CA PHE A 566 -7.42 -10.58 -23.11
C PHE A 566 -6.73 -9.27 -22.74
N LEU A 567 -7.23 -8.19 -23.31
CA LEU A 567 -6.90 -6.82 -22.93
C LEU A 567 -8.16 -6.17 -22.37
N PHE A 568 -8.06 -5.41 -21.29
CA PHE A 568 -9.21 -4.71 -20.74
C PHE A 568 -8.83 -3.32 -20.21
N ARG A 569 -9.85 -2.49 -20.05
CA ARG A 569 -9.68 -1.09 -19.73
C ARG A 569 -9.70 -0.83 -18.24
N ASN A 570 -10.58 -1.51 -17.53
CA ASN A 570 -10.84 -1.28 -16.10
C ASN A 570 -11.20 -2.59 -15.41
N MET A 571 -10.99 -2.61 -14.10
CA MET A 571 -11.45 -3.68 -13.25
C MET A 571 -11.80 -3.15 -11.86
N GLY A 572 -12.68 -3.88 -11.18
CA GLY A 572 -13.00 -3.67 -9.78
C GLY A 572 -12.74 -4.94 -8.98
N ILE A 573 -12.38 -4.78 -7.72
CA ILE A 573 -12.20 -5.93 -6.82
C ILE A 573 -13.06 -5.71 -5.59
N THR A 574 -13.86 -6.70 -5.25
CA THR A 574 -14.62 -6.75 -4.00
C THR A 574 -14.12 -7.91 -3.17
N ILE A 575 -13.78 -7.63 -1.93
CA ILE A 575 -13.29 -8.62 -0.97
C ILE A 575 -14.22 -8.63 0.23
N VAL A 576 -14.62 -9.82 0.64
CA VAL A 576 -15.41 -10.00 1.86
C VAL A 576 -14.60 -10.90 2.79
N ASP A 577 -14.23 -10.37 3.93
CA ASP A 577 -13.47 -11.09 4.94
C ASP A 577 -13.71 -10.55 6.36
N ASN A 578 -12.94 -11.05 7.32
CA ASN A 578 -12.98 -10.64 8.71
C ASN A 578 -11.84 -9.69 9.11
N GLN A 579 -11.11 -9.15 8.13
CA GLN A 579 -9.98 -8.25 8.37
C GLN A 579 -10.46 -6.79 8.40
N PRO A 580 -10.40 -6.10 9.54
CA PRO A 580 -10.86 -4.72 9.62
C PRO A 580 -9.90 -3.73 8.95
N LEU A 581 -8.59 -4.03 8.97
CA LEU A 581 -7.57 -3.15 8.43
C LEU A 581 -7.01 -3.67 7.12
N TYR A 582 -7.10 -2.81 6.12
CA TYR A 582 -6.38 -2.94 4.86
C TYR A 582 -5.46 -1.74 4.72
N PRO A 583 -4.14 -1.92 4.83
CA PRO A 583 -3.18 -0.83 4.72
C PRO A 583 -3.24 -0.10 3.38
#